data_5360a017c5add17a514c581ee47bc291
#
_entry.id   5360a017c5add17a514c581ee47bc291
#
_cell.length_a   1.000
_cell.length_b   1.000
_cell.length_c   1.000
_cell.angle_alpha   90.00
_cell.angle_beta   90.00
_cell.angle_gamma   90.00
#
_symmetry.space_group_name_H-M   'P 1'
#
loop_
_entity.id
_entity.type
_entity.pdbx_description
1 polymer ?
#
loop_
_entity_poly.entity_id
_entity_poly.type
_entity_poly.pdbx_seq_one_letter_code
_entity_poly.pdbx_strand_id
1 'polypeptide(L)'
;MASIRTRYGKLTIDFRYLNKRCRETTAMEDTPNNRKKLEKAIERMEAEMLLGVFDYAKYFPKSARLAEIKTAENLINAVSSKTPIFSKYCEIWVADKEIEWRSSYAGKIRIVIRKYLTPYFGTIPVINIKKSDILGFRSSLAKVTYGNNQECLSPSRINQIMTVLRMILDSASERYDFDSPYKNIKSLKEGRIEVTPFSLEEVQRIITSVRDDFKPYYTIRFFTGMRTSEIDGLQWKNIDLQRREIHIREALVNGVLGGTKTYGSDRTIQMNDRV
;
A
#
# COMPACT_ATOMS: atom_id res chain seq x y z
N MET A 1 -3.56 -24.71 32.74
CA MET A 1 -2.32 -25.35 33.23
C MET A 1 -1.58 -25.98 32.03
N ALA A 2 -0.32 -25.69 31.88
CA ALA A 2 0.53 -26.35 30.90
C ALA A 2 0.95 -27.74 31.40
N SER A 3 1.18 -28.67 30.50
CA SER A 3 1.65 -30.02 30.79
C SER A 3 2.84 -30.40 29.95
N ILE A 4 3.74 -31.22 30.54
CA ILE A 4 4.90 -31.72 29.85
C ILE A 4 4.58 -33.12 29.32
N ARG A 5 4.85 -33.32 28.03
CA ARG A 5 4.74 -34.59 27.34
C ARG A 5 6.06 -34.95 26.65
N THR A 6 6.26 -36.24 26.41
CA THR A 6 7.39 -36.72 25.62
C THR A 6 6.93 -37.09 24.22
N ARG A 7 7.64 -36.59 23.23
CA ARG A 7 7.41 -36.92 21.82
C ARG A 7 8.73 -37.10 21.11
N TYR A 8 8.93 -38.28 20.51
CA TYR A 8 10.18 -38.64 19.82
C TYR A 8 11.43 -38.43 20.69
N GLY A 9 11.36 -38.80 22.00
CA GLY A 9 12.47 -38.64 22.94
C GLY A 9 12.71 -37.19 23.42
N LYS A 10 11.95 -36.20 22.96
CA LYS A 10 12.07 -34.81 23.36
C LYS A 10 10.90 -34.36 24.19
N LEU A 11 11.14 -33.39 25.07
CA LEU A 11 10.11 -32.79 25.89
C LEU A 11 9.26 -31.80 25.06
N THR A 12 7.94 -31.92 25.17
CA THR A 12 6.95 -31.08 24.50
C THR A 12 6.06 -30.41 25.55
N ILE A 13 5.83 -29.11 25.44
CA ILE A 13 4.93 -28.35 26.28
C ILE A 13 3.55 -28.33 25.60
N ASP A 14 2.50 -28.76 26.29
CA ASP A 14 1.10 -28.69 25.83
C ASP A 14 0.36 -27.70 26.74
N PHE A 15 -0.07 -26.56 26.19
CA PHE A 15 -0.70 -25.47 26.93
C PHE A 15 -1.78 -24.78 26.10
N ARG A 16 -2.57 -23.93 26.74
CA ARG A 16 -3.55 -23.06 26.07
C ARG A 16 -3.13 -21.62 26.16
N TYR A 17 -3.14 -20.92 25.02
CA TYR A 17 -2.92 -19.49 24.92
C TYR A 17 -3.93 -18.87 23.96
N LEU A 18 -4.58 -17.79 24.36
CA LEU A 18 -5.64 -17.10 23.59
C LEU A 18 -6.74 -18.07 23.10
N ASN A 19 -7.21 -18.95 23.99
CA ASN A 19 -8.18 -20.02 23.71
C ASN A 19 -7.72 -21.07 22.67
N LYS A 20 -6.48 -21.02 22.20
CA LYS A 20 -5.90 -22.00 21.29
C LYS A 20 -5.00 -22.97 22.04
N ARG A 21 -5.05 -24.24 21.65
CA ARG A 21 -4.15 -25.26 22.19
C ARG A 21 -2.82 -25.20 21.46
N CYS A 22 -1.75 -24.91 22.19
CA CYS A 22 -0.38 -24.84 21.69
C CYS A 22 0.41 -26.07 22.13
N ARG A 23 1.17 -26.66 21.21
CA ARG A 23 2.09 -27.78 21.47
C ARG A 23 3.44 -27.45 20.86
N GLU A 24 4.39 -27.16 21.74
CA GLU A 24 5.74 -26.75 21.33
C GLU A 24 6.76 -27.77 21.80
N THR A 25 7.48 -28.34 20.84
CA THR A 25 8.55 -29.34 21.13
C THR A 25 9.85 -28.59 21.38
N THR A 26 10.47 -28.86 22.51
CA THR A 26 11.77 -28.29 22.89
C THR A 26 12.91 -29.08 22.27
N ALA A 27 14.12 -28.54 22.32
CA ALA A 27 15.34 -29.27 21.95
C ALA A 27 15.81 -30.23 23.06
N MET A 28 15.16 -30.22 24.26
CA MET A 28 15.58 -30.98 25.43
C MET A 28 15.14 -32.43 25.36
N GLU A 29 16.06 -33.34 25.64
CA GLU A 29 15.77 -34.74 25.82
C GLU A 29 15.05 -35.00 27.14
N ASP A 30 14.26 -36.10 27.20
CA ASP A 30 13.49 -36.45 28.38
C ASP A 30 14.40 -37.06 29.46
N THR A 31 14.95 -36.19 30.30
CA THR A 31 15.71 -36.53 31.50
C THR A 31 15.12 -35.90 32.73
N PRO A 32 15.26 -36.49 33.95
CA PRO A 32 14.70 -35.88 35.18
C PRO A 32 15.20 -34.45 35.42
N ASN A 33 16.43 -34.15 35.07
CA ASN A 33 16.99 -32.80 35.22
C ASN A 33 16.37 -31.79 34.24
N ASN A 34 16.17 -32.22 33.00
CA ASN A 34 15.54 -31.37 31.96
C ASN A 34 14.05 -31.13 32.28
N ARG A 35 13.34 -32.14 32.82
CA ARG A 35 11.96 -31.96 33.30
C ARG A 35 11.87 -30.87 34.36
N LYS A 36 12.70 -30.92 35.41
CA LYS A 36 12.75 -29.89 36.47
C LYS A 36 13.06 -28.50 35.93
N LYS A 37 13.96 -28.38 34.94
CA LYS A 37 14.25 -27.10 34.30
C LYS A 37 13.06 -26.57 33.51
N LEU A 38 12.37 -27.47 32.80
CA LEU A 38 11.22 -27.11 32.00
C LEU A 38 10.00 -26.74 32.84
N GLU A 39 9.79 -27.42 34.00
CA GLU A 39 8.76 -27.07 34.97
C GLU A 39 8.91 -25.64 35.48
N LYS A 40 10.10 -25.23 35.87
CA LYS A 40 10.38 -23.83 36.26
C LYS A 40 10.15 -22.83 35.13
N ALA A 41 10.46 -23.19 33.90
CA ALA A 41 10.20 -22.34 32.73
C ALA A 41 8.68 -22.21 32.46
N ILE A 42 7.92 -23.28 32.66
CA ILE A 42 6.45 -23.29 32.55
C ILE A 42 5.80 -22.44 33.64
N GLU A 43 6.23 -22.56 34.89
CA GLU A 43 5.74 -21.71 36.00
C GLU A 43 5.92 -20.24 35.67
N ARG A 44 7.09 -19.85 35.17
CA ARG A 44 7.35 -18.48 34.75
C ARG A 44 6.47 -18.06 33.57
N MET A 45 6.30 -18.92 32.58
CA MET A 45 5.44 -18.69 31.42
C MET A 45 3.98 -18.49 31.84
N GLU A 46 3.46 -19.34 32.73
CA GLU A 46 2.09 -19.22 33.26
C GLU A 46 1.91 -17.94 34.07
N ALA A 47 2.89 -17.54 34.87
CA ALA A 47 2.88 -16.26 35.59
C ALA A 47 2.87 -15.06 34.63
N GLU A 48 3.70 -15.08 33.57
CA GLU A 48 3.71 -14.03 32.55
C GLU A 48 2.38 -13.98 31.76
N MET A 49 1.73 -15.14 31.51
CA MET A 49 0.39 -15.21 30.92
C MET A 49 -0.67 -14.59 31.82
N LEU A 50 -0.63 -14.88 33.12
CA LEU A 50 -1.57 -14.33 34.09
C LEU A 50 -1.44 -12.81 34.21
N LEU A 51 -0.22 -12.28 34.16
CA LEU A 51 0.08 -10.87 34.19
C LEU A 51 -0.16 -10.14 32.84
N GLY A 52 -0.50 -10.89 31.76
CA GLY A 52 -0.71 -10.30 30.44
C GLY A 52 0.58 -9.80 29.75
N VAL A 53 1.76 -10.19 30.23
CA VAL A 53 3.07 -9.79 29.68
C VAL A 53 3.79 -10.91 28.93
N PHE A 54 3.11 -12.02 28.68
CA PHE A 54 3.65 -13.18 27.98
C PHE A 54 3.90 -12.86 26.50
N ASP A 55 5.12 -13.09 26.04
CA ASP A 55 5.52 -12.96 24.64
C ASP A 55 5.81 -14.34 24.05
N TYR A 56 4.89 -14.84 23.21
CA TYR A 56 5.01 -16.14 22.56
C TYR A 56 6.28 -16.26 21.70
N ALA A 57 6.66 -15.20 20.99
CA ALA A 57 7.83 -15.21 20.11
C ALA A 57 9.14 -15.33 20.88
N LYS A 58 9.20 -14.78 22.10
CA LYS A 58 10.35 -14.88 22.99
C LYS A 58 10.61 -16.31 23.46
N TYR A 59 9.54 -17.05 23.76
CA TYR A 59 9.63 -18.44 24.23
C TYR A 59 9.78 -19.43 23.07
N PHE A 60 9.11 -19.19 21.95
CA PHE A 60 9.03 -20.11 20.81
C PHE A 60 9.37 -19.44 19.47
N PRO A 61 10.60 -18.93 19.28
CA PRO A 61 10.96 -18.13 18.11
C PRO A 61 10.93 -18.89 16.77
N LYS A 62 10.93 -20.25 16.82
CA LYS A 62 10.87 -21.13 15.66
C LYS A 62 9.52 -21.83 15.49
N SER A 63 8.51 -21.43 16.23
CA SER A 63 7.18 -22.06 16.11
C SER A 63 6.52 -21.73 14.76
N ALA A 64 5.98 -22.75 14.11
CA ALA A 64 5.18 -22.60 12.89
C ALA A 64 3.87 -21.80 13.14
N ARG A 65 3.47 -21.63 14.41
CA ARG A 65 2.26 -20.93 14.82
C ARG A 65 2.47 -19.45 15.15
N LEU A 66 3.69 -18.95 15.06
CA LEU A 66 4.01 -17.55 15.40
C LEU A 66 3.11 -16.55 14.68
N ALA A 67 2.90 -16.72 13.37
CA ALA A 67 2.06 -15.83 12.58
C ALA A 67 0.58 -15.87 13.04
N GLU A 68 0.06 -17.06 13.31
CA GLU A 68 -1.31 -17.26 13.78
C GLU A 68 -1.55 -16.66 15.18
N ILE A 69 -0.60 -16.87 16.09
CA ILE A 69 -0.68 -16.33 17.48
C ILE A 69 -0.56 -14.82 17.45
N LYS A 70 0.39 -14.27 16.71
CA LYS A 70 0.56 -12.82 16.57
C LYS A 70 -0.67 -12.11 16.00
N THR A 71 -1.35 -12.76 15.05
CA THR A 71 -2.63 -12.25 14.52
C THR A 71 -3.72 -12.25 15.61
N ALA A 72 -3.80 -13.30 16.41
CA ALA A 72 -4.77 -13.40 17.51
C ALA A 72 -4.48 -12.36 18.62
N GLU A 73 -3.20 -12.17 18.99
CA GLU A 73 -2.78 -11.12 19.93
C GLU A 73 -3.17 -9.73 19.45
N ASN A 74 -2.91 -9.42 18.17
CA ASN A 74 -3.27 -8.14 17.57
C ASN A 74 -4.79 -7.91 17.58
N LEU A 75 -5.59 -8.93 17.30
CA LEU A 75 -7.06 -8.81 17.33
C LEU A 75 -7.57 -8.56 18.77
N ILE A 76 -7.03 -9.25 19.76
CA ILE A 76 -7.40 -9.05 21.18
C ILE A 76 -6.96 -7.66 21.65
N ASN A 77 -5.76 -7.24 21.30
CA ASN A 77 -5.26 -5.89 21.59
C ASN A 77 -6.10 -4.81 20.91
N ALA A 78 -6.63 -5.07 19.71
CA ALA A 78 -7.56 -4.16 19.03
C ALA A 78 -8.90 -4.03 19.76
N VAL A 79 -9.40 -5.14 20.33
CA VAL A 79 -10.63 -5.13 21.17
C VAL A 79 -10.39 -4.42 22.50
N SER A 80 -9.18 -4.56 23.08
CA SER A 80 -8.79 -3.93 24.35
C SER A 80 -8.32 -2.48 24.16
N SER A 81 -7.75 -2.14 23.01
CA SER A 81 -7.36 -0.77 22.65
C SER A 81 -8.56 -0.03 22.06
N LYS A 82 -8.70 1.26 22.38
CA LYS A 82 -9.72 2.14 21.80
C LYS A 82 -9.53 2.39 20.29
N THR A 83 -8.58 1.70 19.64
CA THR A 83 -8.21 1.94 18.23
C THR A 83 -8.45 0.70 17.37
N PRO A 84 -9.02 0.85 16.17
CA PRO A 84 -9.28 -0.26 15.26
C PRO A 84 -7.98 -0.84 14.67
N ILE A 85 -8.06 -2.07 14.11
CA ILE A 85 -7.01 -2.61 13.26
C ILE A 85 -6.89 -1.79 11.97
N PHE A 86 -5.70 -1.77 11.38
CA PHE A 86 -5.36 -0.94 10.21
C PHE A 86 -6.33 -1.14 9.02
N SER A 87 -6.71 -2.40 8.71
CA SER A 87 -7.65 -2.67 7.62
C SER A 87 -9.02 -2.01 7.84
N LYS A 88 -9.53 -2.08 9.07
CA LYS A 88 -10.80 -1.44 9.45
C LYS A 88 -10.70 0.07 9.42
N TYR A 89 -9.58 0.62 9.89
CA TYR A 89 -9.35 2.06 9.81
C TYR A 89 -9.26 2.57 8.37
N CYS A 90 -8.64 1.80 7.46
CA CYS A 90 -8.61 2.16 6.04
C CYS A 90 -10.01 2.29 5.44
N GLU A 91 -10.97 1.42 5.81
CA GLU A 91 -12.36 1.54 5.35
C GLU A 91 -12.98 2.86 5.81
N ILE A 92 -12.82 3.21 7.10
CA ILE A 92 -13.30 4.46 7.68
C ILE A 92 -12.65 5.66 6.96
N TRP A 93 -11.32 5.66 6.85
CA TRP A 93 -10.56 6.74 6.25
C TRP A 93 -10.91 6.97 4.78
N VAL A 94 -11.12 5.90 4.00
CA VAL A 94 -11.55 6.03 2.61
C VAL A 94 -12.95 6.63 2.53
N ALA A 95 -13.89 6.19 3.36
CA ALA A 95 -15.23 6.73 3.39
C ALA A 95 -15.25 8.24 3.74
N ASP A 96 -14.41 8.67 4.71
CA ASP A 96 -14.29 10.07 5.10
C ASP A 96 -13.70 10.94 3.98
N LYS A 97 -12.71 10.41 3.24
CA LYS A 97 -11.92 11.16 2.26
C LYS A 97 -12.41 11.05 0.82
N GLU A 98 -13.23 10.07 0.51
CA GLU A 98 -13.67 9.80 -0.88
C GLU A 98 -14.46 10.97 -1.49
N ILE A 99 -15.20 11.71 -0.67
CA ILE A 99 -15.97 12.88 -1.10
C ILE A 99 -15.08 14.01 -1.65
N GLU A 100 -13.81 14.05 -1.21
CA GLU A 100 -12.82 15.05 -1.64
C GLU A 100 -12.12 14.64 -2.92
N TRP A 101 -12.20 13.36 -3.33
CA TRP A 101 -11.37 12.79 -4.38
C TRP A 101 -12.12 12.60 -5.71
N ARG A 102 -11.39 12.81 -6.79
CA ARG A 102 -11.86 12.33 -8.10
C ARG A 102 -11.85 10.79 -8.10
N SER A 103 -12.83 10.18 -8.77
CA SER A 103 -13.02 8.72 -8.85
C SER A 103 -11.75 7.98 -9.28
N SER A 104 -10.99 8.52 -10.24
CA SER A 104 -9.72 7.94 -10.71
C SER A 104 -8.63 7.93 -9.64
N TYR A 105 -8.59 8.93 -8.76
CA TYR A 105 -7.64 8.97 -7.64
C TYR A 105 -8.07 8.03 -6.52
N ALA A 106 -9.35 8.03 -6.17
CA ALA A 106 -9.92 7.08 -5.20
C ALA A 106 -9.64 5.62 -5.59
N GLY A 107 -9.79 5.28 -6.88
CA GLY A 107 -9.46 3.96 -7.41
C GLY A 107 -7.99 3.57 -7.19
N LYS A 108 -7.05 4.51 -7.42
CA LYS A 108 -5.61 4.29 -7.18
C LYS A 108 -5.31 4.07 -5.70
N ILE A 109 -5.91 4.86 -4.81
CA ILE A 109 -5.76 4.71 -3.35
C ILE A 109 -6.24 3.34 -2.90
N ARG A 110 -7.45 2.91 -3.33
CA ARG A 110 -7.98 1.58 -3.00
C ARG A 110 -7.09 0.43 -3.46
N ILE A 111 -6.48 0.55 -4.65
CA ILE A 111 -5.52 -0.44 -5.15
C ILE A 111 -4.29 -0.50 -4.25
N VAL A 112 -3.73 0.65 -3.83
CA VAL A 112 -2.57 0.70 -2.94
C VAL A 112 -2.89 0.05 -1.60
N ILE A 113 -4.02 0.40 -0.99
CA ILE A 113 -4.47 -0.16 0.29
C ILE A 113 -4.59 -1.69 0.16
N ARG A 114 -5.36 -2.17 -0.81
CA ARG A 114 -5.65 -3.60 -0.98
C ARG A 114 -4.40 -4.42 -1.32
N LYS A 115 -3.57 -3.93 -2.27
CA LYS A 115 -2.45 -4.71 -2.81
C LYS A 115 -1.22 -4.69 -1.92
N TYR A 116 -0.95 -3.57 -1.24
CA TYR A 116 0.31 -3.38 -0.53
C TYR A 116 0.14 -3.20 0.98
N LEU A 117 -0.81 -2.36 1.43
CA LEU A 117 -0.87 -1.98 2.85
C LEU A 117 -1.61 -3.03 3.70
N THR A 118 -2.78 -3.47 3.27
CA THR A 118 -3.58 -4.45 4.02
C THR A 118 -2.87 -5.79 4.24
N PRO A 119 -2.14 -6.36 3.26
CA PRO A 119 -1.41 -7.60 3.48
C PRO A 119 -0.32 -7.50 4.54
N TYR A 120 0.25 -6.31 4.75
CA TYR A 120 1.34 -6.09 5.70
C TYR A 120 0.87 -5.59 7.07
N PHE A 121 -0.02 -4.60 7.10
CA PHE A 121 -0.47 -3.92 8.32
C PHE A 121 -1.89 -4.30 8.76
N GLY A 122 -2.67 -4.97 7.94
CA GLY A 122 -4.12 -5.09 8.08
C GLY A 122 -4.63 -5.56 9.43
N THR A 123 -3.91 -6.45 10.10
CA THR A 123 -4.29 -7.01 11.40
C THR A 123 -3.69 -6.28 12.61
N ILE A 124 -2.87 -5.25 12.37
CA ILE A 124 -2.19 -4.51 13.44
C ILE A 124 -3.09 -3.33 13.86
N PRO A 125 -3.38 -3.14 15.16
CA PRO A 125 -4.02 -1.92 15.64
C PRO A 125 -3.22 -0.68 15.23
N VAL A 126 -3.88 0.39 14.76
CA VAL A 126 -3.18 1.56 14.20
C VAL A 126 -2.22 2.19 15.19
N ILE A 127 -2.54 2.20 16.48
CA ILE A 127 -1.68 2.72 17.56
C ILE A 127 -0.41 1.87 17.79
N ASN A 128 -0.44 0.59 17.42
CA ASN A 128 0.67 -0.34 17.65
C ASN A 128 1.67 -0.38 16.49
N ILE A 129 1.38 0.30 15.37
CA ILE A 129 2.30 0.40 14.24
C ILE A 129 3.47 1.30 14.65
N LYS A 130 4.69 0.76 14.54
CA LYS A 130 5.94 1.46 14.91
C LYS A 130 6.71 1.90 13.66
N LYS A 131 7.60 2.85 13.85
CA LYS A 131 8.53 3.30 12.80
C LYS A 131 9.35 2.15 12.20
N SER A 132 9.75 1.17 13.03
CA SER A 132 10.45 -0.05 12.58
C SER A 132 9.64 -0.84 11.56
N ASP A 133 8.33 -0.96 11.77
CA ASP A 133 7.43 -1.71 10.88
C ASP A 133 7.29 -0.99 9.53
N ILE A 134 7.20 0.34 9.56
CA ILE A 134 7.15 1.18 8.35
C ILE A 134 8.45 1.05 7.54
N LEU A 135 9.61 1.07 8.20
CA LEU A 135 10.90 0.89 7.53
C LEU A 135 11.07 -0.54 6.99
N GLY A 136 10.63 -1.54 7.74
CA GLY A 136 10.57 -2.94 7.29
C GLY A 136 9.68 -3.10 6.07
N PHE A 137 8.49 -2.51 6.07
CA PHE A 137 7.59 -2.49 4.93
C PHE A 137 8.23 -1.83 3.69
N ARG A 138 8.86 -0.65 3.86
CA ARG A 138 9.56 0.01 2.75
C ARG A 138 10.66 -0.88 2.16
N SER A 139 11.41 -1.58 2.99
CA SER A 139 12.44 -2.53 2.54
C SER A 139 11.84 -3.74 1.81
N SER A 140 10.67 -4.22 2.25
CA SER A 140 9.97 -5.31 1.56
C SER A 140 9.47 -4.89 0.18
N LEU A 141 8.97 -3.64 0.03
CA LEU A 141 8.55 -3.10 -1.28
C LEU A 141 9.68 -3.08 -2.31
N ALA A 142 10.92 -2.81 -1.89
CA ALA A 142 12.08 -2.82 -2.78
C ALA A 142 12.41 -4.22 -3.34
N LYS A 143 11.88 -5.28 -2.72
CA LYS A 143 12.02 -6.69 -3.15
C LYS A 143 10.83 -7.21 -3.94
N VAL A 144 9.76 -6.42 -4.06
CA VAL A 144 8.59 -6.79 -4.86
C VAL A 144 8.93 -6.68 -6.33
N THR A 145 8.83 -7.79 -7.04
CA THR A 145 9.02 -7.84 -8.48
C THR A 145 7.68 -7.87 -9.22
N TYR A 146 7.65 -7.37 -10.45
CA TYR A 146 6.47 -7.38 -11.32
C TYR A 146 6.86 -7.61 -12.78
N GLY A 147 5.88 -8.04 -13.57
CA GLY A 147 6.09 -8.33 -14.99
C GLY A 147 6.93 -9.58 -15.26
N ASN A 148 7.07 -9.92 -16.54
CA ASN A 148 7.82 -11.10 -17.01
C ASN A 148 9.33 -10.97 -16.75
N ASN A 149 9.85 -9.74 -16.67
CA ASN A 149 11.28 -9.45 -16.46
C ASN A 149 11.66 -9.36 -14.97
N GLN A 150 10.73 -9.63 -14.05
CA GLN A 150 10.95 -9.54 -12.61
C GLN A 150 11.55 -8.19 -12.16
N GLU A 151 11.09 -7.11 -12.74
CA GLU A 151 11.54 -5.76 -12.39
C GLU A 151 11.08 -5.38 -10.99
N CYS A 152 11.96 -4.77 -10.19
CA CYS A 152 11.61 -4.25 -8.87
C CYS A 152 10.80 -2.94 -8.97
N LEU A 153 10.02 -2.65 -7.91
CA LEU A 153 9.32 -1.37 -7.84
C LEU A 153 10.30 -0.20 -7.86
N SER A 154 10.04 0.79 -8.72
CA SER A 154 10.85 2.01 -8.77
C SER A 154 10.76 2.81 -7.47
N PRO A 155 11.79 3.61 -7.11
CA PRO A 155 11.76 4.52 -5.97
C PRO A 155 10.53 5.44 -5.96
N SER A 156 10.14 5.96 -7.14
CA SER A 156 8.94 6.80 -7.29
C SER A 156 7.66 6.03 -6.92
N ARG A 157 7.53 4.79 -7.37
CA ARG A 157 6.37 3.96 -7.01
C ARG A 157 6.33 3.62 -5.53
N ILE A 158 7.49 3.31 -4.94
CA ILE A 158 7.59 3.08 -3.48
C ILE A 158 7.18 4.35 -2.73
N ASN A 159 7.68 5.52 -3.13
CA ASN A 159 7.31 6.80 -2.51
C ASN A 159 5.81 7.07 -2.58
N GLN A 160 5.14 6.76 -3.71
CA GLN A 160 3.69 6.89 -3.84
C GLN A 160 2.93 5.99 -2.84
N ILE A 161 3.35 4.72 -2.69
CA ILE A 161 2.76 3.79 -1.73
C ILE A 161 2.96 4.30 -0.29
N MET A 162 4.18 4.73 0.03
CA MET A 162 4.55 5.27 1.34
C MET A 162 3.79 6.56 1.66
N THR A 163 3.47 7.39 0.66
CA THR A 163 2.64 8.59 0.84
C THR A 163 1.23 8.23 1.29
N VAL A 164 0.61 7.21 0.69
CA VAL A 164 -0.71 6.74 1.12
C VAL A 164 -0.68 6.21 2.55
N LEU A 165 0.33 5.41 2.89
CA LEU A 165 0.53 4.93 4.27
C LEU A 165 0.65 6.09 5.25
N ARG A 166 1.45 7.11 4.93
CA ARG A 166 1.61 8.31 5.75
C ARG A 166 0.27 9.01 5.96
N MET A 167 -0.49 9.26 4.91
CA MET A 167 -1.80 9.94 5.00
C MET A 167 -2.75 9.19 5.93
N ILE A 168 -2.79 7.86 5.86
CA ILE A 168 -3.63 7.03 6.73
C ILE A 168 -3.17 7.10 8.18
N LEU A 169 -1.86 6.96 8.45
CA LEU A 169 -1.33 6.96 9.81
C LEU A 169 -1.40 8.35 10.46
N ASP A 170 -1.16 9.43 9.71
CA ASP A 170 -1.31 10.79 10.21
C ASP A 170 -2.77 11.06 10.58
N SER A 171 -3.74 10.69 9.71
CA SER A 171 -5.17 10.81 10.01
C SER A 171 -5.59 9.94 11.21
N ALA A 172 -5.03 8.73 11.35
CA ALA A 172 -5.30 7.87 12.51
C ALA A 172 -4.76 8.49 13.81
N SER A 173 -3.55 9.08 13.75
CA SER A 173 -2.92 9.72 14.91
C SER A 173 -3.72 10.92 15.40
N GLU A 174 -4.26 11.73 14.49
CA GLU A 174 -5.14 12.85 14.82
C GLU A 174 -6.48 12.38 15.42
N ARG A 175 -7.09 11.33 14.83
CA ARG A 175 -8.40 10.83 15.27
C ARG A 175 -8.39 10.15 16.62
N TYR A 176 -7.29 9.47 16.98
CA TYR A 176 -7.17 8.67 18.20
C TYR A 176 -6.15 9.22 19.20
N ASP A 177 -5.67 10.44 18.96
CA ASP A 177 -4.77 11.18 19.85
C ASP A 177 -3.51 10.39 20.25
N PHE A 178 -2.72 9.98 19.24
CA PHE A 178 -1.41 9.38 19.45
C PHE A 178 -0.36 9.97 18.49
N ASP A 179 0.91 9.80 18.82
CA ASP A 179 2.01 10.28 17.99
C ASP A 179 2.12 9.48 16.68
N SER A 180 2.09 10.17 15.51
CA SER A 180 2.26 9.51 14.23
C SER A 180 3.61 8.78 14.15
N PRO A 181 3.62 7.46 13.88
CA PRO A 181 4.86 6.69 13.74
C PRO A 181 5.63 7.05 12.46
N TYR A 182 5.04 7.82 11.55
CA TYR A 182 5.66 8.20 10.28
C TYR A 182 6.63 9.39 10.40
N LYS A 183 6.76 10.01 11.58
CA LYS A 183 7.65 11.16 11.81
C LYS A 183 9.09 10.86 11.34
N ASN A 184 9.69 11.80 10.58
CA ASN A 184 11.08 11.76 10.14
C ASN A 184 11.46 10.56 9.25
N ILE A 185 10.53 10.06 8.43
CA ILE A 185 10.83 9.10 7.36
C ILE A 185 10.97 9.86 6.04
N LYS A 186 12.21 9.93 5.52
CA LYS A 186 12.51 10.60 4.25
C LYS A 186 12.09 9.72 3.07
N SER A 187 11.62 10.36 2.00
CA SER A 187 11.37 9.69 0.72
C SER A 187 12.67 9.16 0.12
N LEU A 188 12.55 8.11 -0.70
CA LEU A 188 13.67 7.60 -1.48
C LEU A 188 14.05 8.62 -2.54
N LYS A 189 15.36 8.74 -2.82
CA LYS A 189 15.85 9.59 -3.91
C LYS A 189 15.40 8.99 -5.24
N GLU A 190 14.75 9.81 -6.06
CA GLU A 190 14.34 9.44 -7.41
C GLU A 190 15.42 9.86 -8.41
N GLY A 191 15.71 9.01 -9.38
CA GLY A 191 16.60 9.34 -10.50
C GLY A 191 15.97 10.43 -11.38
N ARG A 192 16.77 11.27 -11.96
CA ARG A 192 16.30 12.18 -13.03
C ARG A 192 16.02 11.34 -14.27
N ILE A 193 14.82 11.49 -14.81
CA ILE A 193 14.47 10.95 -16.12
C ILE A 193 14.82 12.05 -17.11
N GLU A 194 15.77 11.78 -18.01
CA GLU A 194 16.05 12.66 -19.12
C GLU A 194 14.96 12.45 -20.17
N VAL A 195 14.20 13.51 -20.43
CA VAL A 195 13.13 13.49 -21.42
C VAL A 195 13.71 13.99 -22.73
N THR A 196 13.82 13.11 -23.73
CA THR A 196 14.20 13.47 -25.08
C THR A 196 12.92 13.66 -25.91
N PRO A 197 12.55 14.90 -26.27
CA PRO A 197 11.40 15.16 -27.11
C PRO A 197 11.64 14.65 -28.52
N PHE A 198 10.58 14.24 -29.20
CA PHE A 198 10.66 13.84 -30.61
C PHE A 198 11.05 15.02 -31.49
N SER A 199 11.94 14.79 -32.47
CA SER A 199 12.20 15.74 -33.54
C SER A 199 10.98 15.87 -34.46
N LEU A 200 10.95 16.96 -35.25
CA LEU A 200 9.85 17.15 -36.22
C LEU A 200 9.79 16.03 -37.27
N GLU A 201 10.92 15.50 -37.67
CA GLU A 201 11.02 14.37 -38.59
C GLU A 201 10.46 13.08 -37.99
N GLU A 202 10.74 12.82 -36.71
CA GLU A 202 10.19 11.69 -35.99
C GLU A 202 8.66 11.80 -35.84
N VAL A 203 8.17 13.00 -35.48
CA VAL A 203 6.72 13.29 -35.44
C VAL A 203 6.07 13.02 -36.80
N GLN A 204 6.68 13.47 -37.89
CA GLN A 204 6.16 13.23 -39.25
C GLN A 204 6.12 11.73 -39.58
N ARG A 205 7.17 10.99 -39.25
CA ARG A 205 7.22 9.53 -39.44
C ARG A 205 6.12 8.83 -38.62
N ILE A 206 5.89 9.24 -37.37
CA ILE A 206 4.82 8.69 -36.54
C ILE A 206 3.45 8.92 -37.22
N ILE A 207 3.15 10.16 -37.63
CA ILE A 207 1.86 10.51 -38.24
C ILE A 207 1.63 9.74 -39.55
N THR A 208 2.68 9.54 -40.36
CA THR A 208 2.56 8.79 -41.62
C THR A 208 2.41 7.28 -41.40
N SER A 209 2.97 6.74 -40.30
CA SER A 209 2.97 5.29 -40.03
C SER A 209 1.74 4.80 -39.28
N VAL A 210 0.96 5.68 -38.65
CA VAL A 210 -0.25 5.28 -37.95
C VAL A 210 -1.41 5.02 -38.94
N ARG A 211 -2.37 4.26 -38.48
CA ARG A 211 -3.62 4.00 -39.22
C ARG A 211 -4.33 5.32 -39.56
N ASP A 212 -4.94 5.42 -40.74
CA ASP A 212 -5.45 6.69 -41.29
C ASP A 212 -6.47 7.41 -40.39
N ASP A 213 -7.30 6.68 -39.69
CA ASP A 213 -8.27 7.23 -38.73
C ASP A 213 -7.62 7.83 -37.48
N PHE A 214 -6.37 7.48 -37.17
CA PHE A 214 -5.59 8.06 -36.06
C PHE A 214 -4.67 9.23 -36.48
N LYS A 215 -4.48 9.47 -37.78
CA LYS A 215 -3.64 10.59 -38.26
C LYS A 215 -4.11 11.94 -37.72
N PRO A 216 -5.40 12.32 -37.78
CA PRO A 216 -5.88 13.58 -37.19
C PRO A 216 -5.62 13.65 -35.68
N TYR A 217 -5.83 12.55 -34.95
CA TYR A 217 -5.57 12.49 -33.50
C TYR A 217 -4.12 12.83 -33.16
N TYR A 218 -3.17 12.16 -33.81
CA TYR A 218 -1.74 12.42 -33.55
C TYR A 218 -1.29 13.78 -34.06
N THR A 219 -1.82 14.27 -35.18
CA THR A 219 -1.54 15.60 -35.69
C THR A 219 -1.97 16.66 -34.68
N ILE A 220 -3.20 16.63 -34.22
CA ILE A 220 -3.70 17.56 -33.21
C ILE A 220 -2.84 17.46 -31.94
N ARG A 221 -2.56 16.25 -31.47
CA ARG A 221 -1.81 16.05 -30.23
C ARG A 221 -0.40 16.63 -30.27
N PHE A 222 0.36 16.41 -31.34
CA PHE A 222 1.72 16.90 -31.47
C PHE A 222 1.79 18.40 -31.68
N PHE A 223 0.86 18.97 -32.46
CA PHE A 223 0.92 20.39 -32.82
C PHE A 223 0.15 21.32 -31.89
N THR A 224 -0.62 20.80 -30.92
CA THR A 224 -1.36 21.61 -29.94
C THR A 224 -0.84 21.45 -28.52
N GLY A 225 -0.06 20.39 -28.24
CA GLY A 225 0.38 20.06 -26.87
C GLY A 225 -0.75 19.66 -25.91
N MET A 226 -1.90 19.23 -26.42
CA MET A 226 -2.99 18.72 -25.58
C MET A 226 -2.59 17.48 -24.80
N ARG A 227 -3.08 17.38 -23.54
CA ARG A 227 -2.92 16.16 -22.76
C ARG A 227 -3.74 15.02 -23.36
N THR A 228 -3.31 13.76 -23.15
CA THR A 228 -4.03 12.58 -23.66
C THR A 228 -5.51 12.62 -23.30
N SER A 229 -5.87 12.87 -22.06
CA SER A 229 -7.28 12.92 -21.64
C SER A 229 -8.07 14.09 -22.24
N GLU A 230 -7.42 15.18 -22.60
CA GLU A 230 -8.06 16.34 -23.23
C GLU A 230 -8.40 16.04 -24.70
N ILE A 231 -7.48 15.40 -25.43
CA ILE A 231 -7.74 15.03 -26.82
C ILE A 231 -8.71 13.85 -26.93
N ASP A 232 -8.62 12.87 -26.00
CA ASP A 232 -9.57 11.75 -25.93
C ASP A 232 -11.00 12.25 -25.65
N GLY A 233 -11.15 13.37 -24.93
CA GLY A 233 -12.43 14.01 -24.63
C GLY A 233 -12.82 15.15 -25.58
N LEU A 234 -12.04 15.42 -26.62
CA LEU A 234 -12.33 16.51 -27.56
C LEU A 234 -13.59 16.21 -28.39
N GLN A 235 -14.52 17.13 -28.38
CA GLN A 235 -15.78 17.06 -29.12
C GLN A 235 -15.87 18.17 -30.14
N TRP A 236 -16.59 17.94 -31.24
CA TRP A 236 -16.79 18.91 -32.33
C TRP A 236 -17.37 20.24 -31.86
N LYS A 237 -18.23 20.26 -30.83
CA LYS A 237 -18.77 21.49 -30.23
C LYS A 237 -17.70 22.43 -29.68
N ASN A 238 -16.51 21.91 -29.43
CA ASN A 238 -15.38 22.64 -28.87
C ASN A 238 -14.33 23.04 -29.93
N ILE A 239 -14.66 22.89 -31.20
CA ILE A 239 -13.78 23.25 -32.34
C ILE A 239 -14.47 24.33 -33.15
N ASP A 240 -13.85 25.52 -33.23
CA ASP A 240 -14.26 26.61 -34.11
C ASP A 240 -13.31 26.67 -35.31
N LEU A 241 -13.78 26.13 -36.45
CA LEU A 241 -12.99 26.12 -37.68
C LEU A 241 -12.87 27.51 -38.33
N GLN A 242 -13.86 28.40 -38.10
CA GLN A 242 -13.81 29.76 -38.67
C GLN A 242 -12.77 30.60 -37.94
N ARG A 243 -12.71 30.51 -36.61
CA ARG A 243 -11.73 31.20 -35.80
C ARG A 243 -10.45 30.43 -35.63
N ARG A 244 -10.42 29.18 -36.10
CA ARG A 244 -9.29 28.23 -35.96
C ARG A 244 -8.91 28.02 -34.49
N GLU A 245 -9.90 27.76 -33.64
CA GLU A 245 -9.73 27.61 -32.21
C GLU A 245 -10.22 26.25 -31.72
N ILE A 246 -9.49 25.70 -30.75
CA ILE A 246 -9.88 24.52 -29.97
C ILE A 246 -10.08 24.96 -28.52
N HIS A 247 -11.29 24.77 -28.00
CA HIS A 247 -11.63 25.10 -26.62
C HIS A 247 -11.47 23.84 -25.75
N ILE A 248 -10.47 23.82 -24.84
CA ILE A 248 -10.26 22.70 -23.91
C ILE A 248 -11.07 22.96 -22.67
N ARG A 249 -12.15 22.22 -22.48
CA ARG A 249 -13.07 22.35 -21.33
C ARG A 249 -13.37 21.02 -20.66
N GLU A 250 -13.16 19.91 -21.36
CA GLU A 250 -13.49 18.56 -20.92
C GLU A 250 -12.30 17.61 -21.14
N ALA A 251 -12.28 16.53 -20.39
CA ALA A 251 -11.30 15.47 -20.50
C ALA A 251 -11.96 14.11 -20.30
N LEU A 252 -11.58 13.11 -21.09
CA LEU A 252 -12.06 11.74 -20.95
C LEU A 252 -11.05 10.94 -20.09
N VAL A 253 -11.51 10.42 -18.95
CA VAL A 253 -10.69 9.62 -18.05
C VAL A 253 -11.41 8.35 -17.68
N ASN A 254 -10.86 7.18 -18.01
CA ASN A 254 -11.47 5.87 -17.77
C ASN A 254 -12.90 5.75 -18.35
N GLY A 255 -13.13 6.29 -19.55
CA GLY A 255 -14.43 6.27 -20.20
C GLY A 255 -15.47 7.27 -19.65
N VAL A 256 -15.09 8.10 -18.69
CA VAL A 256 -15.96 9.12 -18.11
C VAL A 256 -15.52 10.50 -18.59
N LEU A 257 -16.41 11.22 -19.27
CA LEU A 257 -16.21 12.60 -19.65
C LEU A 257 -16.45 13.51 -18.43
N GLY A 258 -15.52 14.41 -18.16
CA GLY A 258 -15.60 15.32 -17.03
C GLY A 258 -14.81 16.60 -17.25
N GLY A 259 -14.90 17.55 -16.33
CA GLY A 259 -14.13 18.79 -16.38
C GLY A 259 -12.61 18.55 -16.36
N THR A 260 -11.85 19.54 -16.81
CA THR A 260 -10.38 19.51 -16.81
C THR A 260 -9.77 19.33 -15.41
N LYS A 261 -8.50 18.96 -15.33
CA LYS A 261 -7.84 18.57 -14.06
C LYS A 261 -7.81 19.69 -13.01
N THR A 262 -7.68 20.94 -13.45
CA THR A 262 -7.63 22.14 -12.59
C THR A 262 -8.43 23.24 -13.23
N TYR A 263 -8.93 24.19 -12.44
CA TYR A 263 -9.71 25.33 -12.92
C TYR A 263 -8.97 26.15 -14.01
N GLY A 264 -7.63 26.26 -13.91
CA GLY A 264 -6.80 26.92 -14.90
C GLY A 264 -6.40 26.06 -16.11
N SER A 265 -6.94 24.86 -16.26
CA SER A 265 -6.69 24.01 -17.43
C SER A 265 -7.65 24.31 -18.59
N ASP A 266 -8.75 25.04 -18.33
CA ASP A 266 -9.64 25.53 -19.36
C ASP A 266 -8.89 26.59 -20.14
N ARG A 267 -8.71 26.36 -21.45
CA ARG A 267 -7.94 27.23 -22.33
C ARG A 267 -8.42 27.07 -23.76
N THR A 268 -8.14 28.09 -24.55
CA THR A 268 -8.28 28.05 -26.01
C THR A 268 -6.91 27.89 -26.65
N ILE A 269 -6.79 27.01 -27.61
CA ILE A 269 -5.60 26.78 -28.41
C ILE A 269 -5.90 27.26 -29.82
N GLN A 270 -5.03 28.12 -30.36
CA GLN A 270 -5.07 28.54 -31.76
C GLN A 270 -4.55 27.39 -32.64
N MET A 271 -5.31 26.98 -33.66
CA MET A 271 -4.88 26.00 -34.62
C MET A 271 -3.86 26.64 -35.61
N ASN A 272 -2.78 25.89 -35.87
CA ASN A 272 -1.88 26.23 -36.95
C ASN A 272 -2.32 25.55 -38.28
N ASP A 273 -1.61 25.81 -39.38
CA ASP A 273 -1.98 25.29 -40.70
C ASP A 273 -1.88 23.76 -40.84
N ARG A 274 -1.33 23.05 -39.84
CA ARG A 274 -1.23 21.60 -39.84
C ARG A 274 -2.35 20.90 -39.05
N VAL A 275 -3.04 21.64 -38.22
CA VAL A 275 -4.19 21.16 -37.40
C VAL A 275 -5.49 21.47 -38.11
#